data_d308f0e7d22248d6ebe4bcc170c97c1d
#
_entry.id   d308f0e7d22248d6ebe4bcc170c97c1d
#
_cell.length_a   1.000
_cell.length_b   1.000
_cell.length_c   1.000
_cell.angle_alpha   90.00
_cell.angle_beta   90.00
_cell.angle_gamma   90.00
#
_symmetry.space_group_name_H-M   'P 1'
#
loop_
_entity.id
_entity.type
_entity.pdbx_description
1 polymer ?
#
loop_
_entity_poly.entity_id
_entity_poly.type
_entity_poly.pdbx_seq_one_letter_code
_entity_poly.pdbx_strand_id
1 'polypeptide(L)'
;NPKINDFVASNPSFTNLHPLQPAESMQGALEVYYKTAKYLAEITGMDEFTLNPYAGAHGELVGLMIMKEYHYRRGDYKRTKVIVPDSAHGTNPASVNVAGMEVLEVASNPDGTVNIEDLKAVLSDEVAGIMLTNPNTLGIFEKDILAIKELARQYGALLYYDGANLNALLGITRPGDMGFDIVHLNLHKTFSTPHGGGGPGSGPVGVKKELAELLPNPRVVYEDGKYQIKYLPTAIGQISNFFGNFLVVLRAYTYILTLGKENLKYVGKLAVLNANYIKESLKDYYQVAVPGLCKHEVVFSGLKSKAVSTLDVAKRLLDYGYHPPTIYFPLIVHEALMVEPPETESKEILDGFIETMKTIAKEAIENPELLKTAPHNTVVRRLDEATAARKPILKYQDIINN
;
A
#
# COMPACT_ATOMS: atom_id res chain seq x y z
N ASN A 1 4.88 -7.34 13.39
CA ASN A 1 6.33 -7.07 13.38
C ASN A 1 7.06 -8.18 14.14
N PRO A 2 7.88 -9.03 13.48
CA PRO A 2 8.66 -10.06 14.13
C PRO A 2 9.64 -9.47 15.15
N LYS A 3 9.76 -10.09 16.32
CA LYS A 3 10.66 -9.61 17.39
C LYS A 3 12.12 -9.53 16.95
N ILE A 4 12.55 -10.39 16.02
CA ILE A 4 13.91 -10.36 15.47
C ILE A 4 14.22 -9.03 14.76
N ASN A 5 13.22 -8.44 14.08
CA ASN A 5 13.39 -7.15 13.41
C ASN A 5 13.73 -6.04 14.41
N ASP A 6 13.02 -6.00 15.54
CA ASP A 6 13.24 -5.01 16.59
C ASP A 6 14.56 -5.26 17.34
N PHE A 7 14.89 -6.53 17.58
CA PHE A 7 16.16 -6.90 18.19
C PHE A 7 17.37 -6.41 17.37
N VAL A 8 17.34 -6.66 16.05
CA VAL A 8 18.43 -6.20 15.15
C VAL A 8 18.43 -4.68 15.06
N ALA A 9 17.27 -4.04 14.91
CA ALA A 9 17.17 -2.59 14.77
C ALA A 9 17.57 -1.82 16.04
N SER A 10 17.51 -2.44 17.23
CA SER A 10 17.95 -1.83 18.49
C SER A 10 19.47 -1.96 18.77
N ASN A 11 20.22 -2.63 17.88
CA ASN A 11 21.66 -2.80 18.08
C ASN A 11 22.39 -1.44 18.03
N PRO A 12 23.24 -1.12 19.04
CA PRO A 12 23.97 0.13 19.11
C PRO A 12 24.83 0.43 17.88
N SER A 13 25.34 -0.60 17.19
CA SER A 13 26.09 -0.44 15.93
C SER A 13 25.26 0.20 14.80
N PHE A 14 23.93 0.20 14.90
CA PHE A 14 23.03 0.84 13.95
C PHE A 14 22.33 2.08 14.52
N THR A 15 21.99 2.07 15.82
CA THR A 15 21.26 3.21 16.42
C THR A 15 22.16 4.40 16.74
N ASN A 16 23.47 4.19 16.88
CA ASN A 16 24.44 5.24 17.20
C ASN A 16 25.11 5.83 15.96
N LEU A 17 24.60 5.57 14.78
CA LEU A 17 25.11 6.16 13.53
C LEU A 17 24.41 7.48 13.22
N HIS A 18 25.17 8.43 12.69
CA HIS A 18 24.61 9.65 12.10
C HIS A 18 24.76 9.61 10.57
N PRO A 19 23.74 9.95 9.79
CA PRO A 19 23.75 9.80 8.32
C PRO A 19 24.77 10.71 7.58
N LEU A 20 25.33 11.71 8.26
CA LEU A 20 26.39 12.58 7.71
C LEU A 20 27.80 12.17 8.15
N GLN A 21 27.97 11.00 8.77
CA GLN A 21 29.31 10.46 9.03
C GLN A 21 30.02 10.13 7.71
N PRO A 22 31.36 10.09 7.71
CA PRO A 22 32.13 9.61 6.55
C PRO A 22 31.68 8.18 6.15
N ALA A 23 31.53 7.94 4.86
CA ALA A 23 31.06 6.65 4.33
C ALA A 23 31.88 5.46 4.84
N GLU A 24 33.17 5.66 5.07
CA GLU A 24 34.09 4.63 5.61
C GLU A 24 33.68 4.15 6.99
N SER A 25 33.02 5.00 7.80
CA SER A 25 32.57 4.65 9.15
C SER A 25 31.14 4.02 9.17
N MET A 26 30.46 4.00 8.02
CA MET A 26 29.07 3.52 7.89
C MET A 26 28.92 2.34 6.92
N GLN A 27 29.98 1.63 6.59
CA GLN A 27 29.98 0.59 5.55
C GLN A 27 28.88 -0.45 5.75
N GLY A 28 28.63 -0.91 6.99
CA GLY A 28 27.56 -1.86 7.29
C GLY A 28 26.16 -1.30 7.04
N ALA A 29 25.91 -0.03 7.38
CA ALA A 29 24.62 0.62 7.10
C ALA A 29 24.41 0.84 5.59
N LEU A 30 25.44 1.25 4.87
CA LEU A 30 25.41 1.42 3.42
C LEU A 30 25.20 0.06 2.70
N GLU A 31 25.81 -1.01 3.22
CA GLU A 31 25.58 -2.37 2.73
C GLU A 31 24.11 -2.77 2.88
N VAL A 32 23.47 -2.47 4.02
CA VAL A 32 22.04 -2.71 4.24
C VAL A 32 21.21 -1.98 3.19
N TYR A 33 21.46 -0.70 2.93
CA TYR A 33 20.77 0.05 1.89
C TYR A 33 20.95 -0.59 0.50
N TYR A 34 22.17 -0.85 0.11
CA TYR A 34 22.49 -1.42 -1.20
C TYR A 34 21.81 -2.78 -1.41
N LYS A 35 21.99 -3.69 -0.43
CA LYS A 35 21.40 -5.05 -0.53
C LYS A 35 19.88 -5.02 -0.48
N THR A 36 19.28 -4.17 0.36
CA THR A 36 17.81 -4.03 0.39
C THR A 36 17.28 -3.58 -0.97
N ALA A 37 17.90 -2.58 -1.59
CA ALA A 37 17.52 -2.13 -2.92
C ALA A 37 17.61 -3.25 -3.96
N LYS A 38 18.68 -4.06 -3.94
CA LYS A 38 18.84 -5.21 -4.83
C LYS A 38 17.84 -6.34 -4.56
N TYR A 39 17.51 -6.61 -3.30
CA TYR A 39 16.48 -7.61 -2.97
C TYR A 39 15.09 -7.15 -3.43
N LEU A 40 14.74 -5.89 -3.22
CA LEU A 40 13.48 -5.36 -3.70
C LEU A 40 13.39 -5.37 -5.23
N ALA A 41 14.49 -5.09 -5.93
CA ALA A 41 14.58 -5.19 -7.38
C ALA A 41 14.29 -6.63 -7.85
N GLU A 42 14.95 -7.62 -7.25
CA GLU A 42 14.71 -9.04 -7.57
C GLU A 42 13.28 -9.47 -7.26
N ILE A 43 12.75 -9.11 -6.08
CA ILE A 43 11.38 -9.47 -5.65
C ILE A 43 10.32 -8.90 -6.59
N THR A 44 10.53 -7.70 -7.12
CA THR A 44 9.55 -6.99 -7.95
C THR A 44 9.80 -7.10 -9.44
N GLY A 45 10.97 -7.60 -9.87
CA GLY A 45 11.36 -7.63 -11.28
C GLY A 45 11.70 -6.24 -11.85
N MET A 46 12.03 -5.27 -10.97
CA MET A 46 12.57 -3.97 -11.36
C MET A 46 14.10 -4.02 -11.46
N ASP A 47 14.70 -3.00 -12.07
CA ASP A 47 16.15 -2.96 -12.26
C ASP A 47 16.87 -2.21 -11.13
N GLU A 48 16.30 -1.09 -10.67
CA GLU A 48 16.90 -0.26 -9.63
C GLU A 48 15.84 0.28 -8.65
N PHE A 49 16.28 0.54 -7.40
CA PHE A 49 15.42 1.04 -6.32
C PHE A 49 16.06 2.23 -5.59
N THR A 50 15.21 3.19 -5.17
CA THR A 50 15.53 4.14 -4.11
C THR A 50 14.76 3.78 -2.83
N LEU A 51 15.39 3.98 -1.67
CA LEU A 51 14.80 3.77 -0.34
C LEU A 51 14.52 5.10 0.38
N ASN A 52 14.69 6.22 -0.32
CA ASN A 52 14.62 7.56 0.25
C ASN A 52 13.20 8.02 0.65
N PRO A 53 12.08 7.62 -0.01
CA PRO A 53 10.76 8.06 0.40
C PRO A 53 10.37 7.55 1.79
N TYR A 54 9.75 8.43 2.60
CA TYR A 54 9.40 8.16 4.00
C TYR A 54 8.11 7.38 4.19
N ALA A 55 7.27 7.29 3.17
CA ALA A 55 5.96 6.64 3.23
C ALA A 55 5.49 6.20 1.84
N GLY A 56 4.40 5.40 1.76
CA GLY A 56 3.79 4.99 0.50
C GLY A 56 3.36 6.18 -0.36
N ALA A 57 2.59 7.12 0.21
CA ALA A 57 2.17 8.33 -0.52
C ALA A 57 3.35 9.18 -1.00
N HIS A 58 4.47 9.22 -0.26
CA HIS A 58 5.70 9.87 -0.71
C HIS A 58 6.33 9.09 -1.87
N GLY A 59 6.28 7.74 -1.83
CA GLY A 59 6.69 6.88 -2.95
C GLY A 59 5.83 7.09 -4.19
N GLU A 60 4.51 7.23 -4.02
CA GLU A 60 3.59 7.59 -5.12
C GLU A 60 4.02 8.88 -5.80
N LEU A 61 4.21 9.95 -5.01
CA LEU A 61 4.64 11.25 -5.53
C LEU A 61 5.98 11.15 -6.27
N VAL A 62 6.97 10.46 -5.70
CA VAL A 62 8.29 10.29 -6.32
C VAL A 62 8.20 9.54 -7.64
N GLY A 63 7.43 8.47 -7.72
CA GLY A 63 7.22 7.73 -8.97
C GLY A 63 6.53 8.57 -10.05
N LEU A 64 5.56 9.40 -9.65
CA LEU A 64 4.90 10.35 -10.56
C LEU A 64 5.84 11.47 -11.02
N MET A 65 6.72 11.97 -10.14
CA MET A 65 7.77 12.92 -10.52
C MET A 65 8.74 12.30 -11.54
N ILE A 66 9.13 11.03 -11.37
CA ILE A 66 9.95 10.30 -12.33
C ILE A 66 9.23 10.17 -13.67
N MET A 67 7.95 9.78 -13.67
CA MET A 67 7.11 9.67 -14.85
C MET A 67 7.06 11.01 -15.62
N LYS A 68 6.78 12.09 -14.92
CA LYS A 68 6.71 13.45 -15.49
C LYS A 68 8.06 13.87 -16.09
N GLU A 69 9.15 13.69 -15.35
CA GLU A 69 10.49 14.05 -15.79
C GLU A 69 10.96 13.24 -16.99
N TYR A 70 10.61 11.96 -17.05
CA TYR A 70 10.89 11.09 -18.22
C TYR A 70 10.29 11.67 -19.51
N HIS A 71 9.03 12.08 -19.48
CA HIS A 71 8.38 12.67 -20.66
C HIS A 71 8.94 14.06 -20.94
N TYR A 72 9.17 14.88 -19.91
CA TYR A 72 9.72 16.22 -20.05
C TYR A 72 11.09 16.22 -20.75
N ARG A 73 12.02 15.33 -20.34
CA ARG A 73 13.36 15.23 -20.97
C ARG A 73 13.33 14.79 -22.42
N ARG A 74 12.28 14.13 -22.84
CA ARG A 74 12.07 13.72 -24.23
C ARG A 74 11.39 14.80 -25.08
N GLY A 75 11.09 15.97 -24.49
CA GLY A 75 10.37 17.05 -25.16
C GLY A 75 8.86 16.81 -25.29
N ASP A 76 8.31 15.80 -24.62
CA ASP A 76 6.90 15.41 -24.71
C ASP A 76 6.07 16.08 -23.60
N TYR A 77 6.03 17.43 -23.63
CA TYR A 77 5.44 18.27 -22.61
C TYR A 77 3.91 18.18 -22.51
N LYS A 78 3.24 17.61 -23.51
CA LYS A 78 1.78 17.44 -23.54
C LYS A 78 1.28 16.31 -22.65
N ARG A 79 2.16 15.40 -22.20
CA ARG A 79 1.82 14.26 -21.33
C ARG A 79 1.63 14.72 -19.89
N THR A 80 0.45 15.22 -19.61
CA THR A 80 0.08 15.80 -18.30
C THR A 80 -1.01 15.01 -17.58
N LYS A 81 -1.51 13.92 -18.18
CA LYS A 81 -2.64 13.15 -17.65
C LYS A 81 -2.19 11.77 -17.16
N VAL A 82 -2.77 11.32 -16.04
CA VAL A 82 -2.56 9.97 -15.50
C VAL A 82 -3.89 9.28 -15.34
N ILE A 83 -4.03 8.09 -15.91
CA ILE A 83 -5.23 7.27 -15.76
C ILE A 83 -5.18 6.52 -14.43
N VAL A 84 -6.28 6.58 -13.67
CA VAL A 84 -6.45 5.92 -12.37
C VAL A 84 -7.82 5.23 -12.33
N PRO A 85 -7.93 3.93 -12.01
CA PRO A 85 -9.23 3.28 -11.85
C PRO A 85 -10.02 3.83 -10.67
N ASP A 86 -11.35 3.79 -10.76
CA ASP A 86 -12.29 4.19 -9.70
C ASP A 86 -12.17 3.34 -8.42
N SER A 87 -11.60 2.14 -8.53
CA SER A 87 -11.26 1.27 -7.40
C SER A 87 -9.93 1.61 -6.71
N ALA A 88 -9.18 2.61 -7.19
CA ALA A 88 -7.88 2.97 -6.63
C ALA A 88 -8.00 3.55 -5.22
N HIS A 89 -6.90 3.48 -4.46
CA HIS A 89 -6.81 4.17 -3.18
C HIS A 89 -6.88 5.69 -3.39
N GLY A 90 -7.56 6.41 -2.50
CA GLY A 90 -7.75 7.85 -2.60
C GLY A 90 -6.46 8.68 -2.62
N THR A 91 -5.33 8.12 -2.18
CA THR A 91 -4.01 8.77 -2.29
C THR A 91 -3.49 8.81 -3.73
N ASN A 92 -3.90 7.88 -4.61
CA ASN A 92 -3.42 7.86 -5.98
C ASN A 92 -3.83 9.14 -6.75
N PRO A 93 -5.13 9.49 -6.85
CA PRO A 93 -5.52 10.75 -7.49
C PRO A 93 -4.96 11.98 -6.76
N ALA A 94 -4.84 11.96 -5.44
CA ALA A 94 -4.24 13.05 -4.68
C ALA A 94 -2.77 13.24 -5.04
N SER A 95 -1.98 12.16 -5.15
CA SER A 95 -0.57 12.20 -5.53
C SER A 95 -0.38 12.71 -6.96
N VAL A 96 -1.25 12.32 -7.90
CA VAL A 96 -1.26 12.84 -9.28
C VAL A 96 -1.45 14.36 -9.29
N ASN A 97 -2.42 14.88 -8.53
CA ASN A 97 -2.68 16.32 -8.43
C ASN A 97 -1.49 17.05 -7.79
N VAL A 98 -0.88 16.51 -6.73
CA VAL A 98 0.31 17.09 -6.07
C VAL A 98 1.51 17.13 -7.03
N ALA A 99 1.65 16.12 -7.89
CA ALA A 99 2.67 16.10 -8.94
C ALA A 99 2.41 17.15 -10.07
N GLY A 100 1.28 17.85 -10.01
CA GLY A 100 0.87 18.85 -11.01
C GLY A 100 0.45 18.19 -12.33
N MET A 101 -0.25 17.07 -12.23
CA MET A 101 -0.82 16.31 -13.36
C MET A 101 -2.34 16.17 -13.16
N GLU A 102 -3.05 15.85 -14.22
CA GLU A 102 -4.51 15.68 -14.25
C GLU A 102 -4.86 14.20 -14.14
N VAL A 103 -5.90 13.88 -13.35
CA VAL A 103 -6.44 12.51 -13.23
C VAL A 103 -7.48 12.25 -14.30
N LEU A 104 -7.35 11.14 -15.00
CA LEU A 104 -8.41 10.54 -15.81
C LEU A 104 -8.90 9.26 -15.13
N GLU A 105 -10.15 9.28 -14.67
CA GLU A 105 -10.74 8.11 -14.03
C GLU A 105 -11.30 7.13 -15.07
N VAL A 106 -11.11 5.82 -14.81
CA VAL A 106 -11.64 4.72 -15.62
C VAL A 106 -12.48 3.81 -14.72
N ALA A 107 -13.67 3.45 -15.18
CA ALA A 107 -14.58 2.60 -14.44
C ALA A 107 -14.09 1.15 -14.31
N SER A 108 -14.51 0.50 -13.23
CA SER A 108 -14.35 -0.94 -13.03
C SER A 108 -15.52 -1.73 -13.58
N ASN A 109 -15.26 -2.93 -14.10
CA ASN A 109 -16.29 -3.92 -14.45
C ASN A 109 -16.97 -4.47 -13.18
N PRO A 110 -18.15 -5.14 -13.31
CA PRO A 110 -18.80 -5.79 -12.17
C PRO A 110 -17.97 -6.87 -11.48
N ASP A 111 -16.97 -7.44 -12.15
CA ASP A 111 -16.01 -8.40 -11.57
C ASP A 111 -14.82 -7.72 -10.89
N GLY A 112 -14.82 -6.40 -10.81
CA GLY A 112 -13.79 -5.60 -10.16
C GLY A 112 -12.54 -5.34 -11.00
N THR A 113 -12.47 -5.81 -12.24
CA THR A 113 -11.34 -5.53 -13.15
C THR A 113 -11.53 -4.18 -13.87
N VAL A 114 -10.46 -3.64 -14.46
CA VAL A 114 -10.52 -2.40 -15.24
C VAL A 114 -11.37 -2.61 -16.50
N ASN A 115 -12.26 -1.66 -16.79
CA ASN A 115 -13.00 -1.66 -18.05
C ASN A 115 -12.07 -1.26 -19.22
N ILE A 116 -11.72 -2.24 -20.04
CA ILE A 116 -10.77 -2.04 -21.17
C ILE A 116 -11.32 -1.09 -22.23
N GLU A 117 -12.63 -1.08 -22.47
CA GLU A 117 -13.22 -0.17 -23.47
C GLU A 117 -13.20 1.29 -22.99
N ASP A 118 -13.48 1.52 -21.70
CA ASP A 118 -13.35 2.84 -21.09
C ASP A 118 -11.87 3.29 -21.09
N LEU A 119 -10.95 2.37 -20.79
CA LEU A 119 -9.51 2.65 -20.87
C LEU A 119 -9.10 3.10 -22.26
N LYS A 120 -9.54 2.40 -23.32
CA LYS A 120 -9.26 2.77 -24.72
C LYS A 120 -9.82 4.14 -25.07
N ALA A 121 -11.01 4.48 -24.56
CA ALA A 121 -11.69 5.74 -24.86
C ALA A 121 -10.95 6.98 -24.31
N VAL A 122 -10.20 6.83 -23.20
CA VAL A 122 -9.46 7.95 -22.58
C VAL A 122 -7.98 7.98 -22.93
N LEU A 123 -7.44 6.91 -23.54
CA LEU A 123 -6.04 6.85 -23.96
C LEU A 123 -5.78 7.83 -25.11
N SER A 124 -4.75 8.64 -24.95
CA SER A 124 -4.29 9.62 -25.94
C SER A 124 -2.79 9.88 -25.79
N ASP A 125 -2.25 10.72 -26.66
CA ASP A 125 -0.86 11.17 -26.57
C ASP A 125 -0.62 12.25 -25.48
N GLU A 126 -1.66 12.64 -24.74
CA GLU A 126 -1.56 13.48 -23.53
C GLU A 126 -1.42 12.64 -22.24
N VAL A 127 -1.61 11.31 -22.33
CA VAL A 127 -1.49 10.42 -21.17
C VAL A 127 -0.03 10.09 -20.89
N ALA A 128 0.45 10.48 -19.71
CA ALA A 128 1.79 10.18 -19.22
C ALA A 128 1.92 8.74 -18.73
N GLY A 129 0.88 8.23 -18.07
CA GLY A 129 0.88 6.88 -17.54
C GLY A 129 -0.45 6.39 -17.03
N ILE A 130 -0.49 5.11 -16.66
CA ILE A 130 -1.62 4.43 -16.04
C ILE A 130 -1.15 3.94 -14.68
N MET A 131 -1.82 4.35 -13.59
CA MET A 131 -1.48 3.97 -12.22
C MET A 131 -2.48 2.94 -11.70
N LEU A 132 -2.00 1.73 -11.41
CA LEU A 132 -2.80 0.59 -11.01
C LEU A 132 -2.31 -0.01 -9.70
N THR A 133 -3.25 -0.47 -8.87
CA THR A 133 -2.99 -1.41 -7.78
C THR A 133 -3.35 -2.81 -8.26
N ASN A 134 -2.47 -3.79 -8.13
CA ASN A 134 -2.74 -5.18 -8.52
C ASN A 134 -2.13 -6.18 -7.53
N PRO A 135 -2.96 -6.95 -6.77
CA PRO A 135 -4.42 -6.92 -6.74
C PRO A 135 -4.96 -5.56 -6.31
N ASN A 136 -6.15 -5.22 -6.78
CA ASN A 136 -6.79 -3.94 -6.44
C ASN A 136 -7.41 -3.95 -5.03
N THR A 137 -8.02 -2.84 -4.62
CA THR A 137 -8.65 -2.66 -3.30
C THR A 137 -9.91 -3.49 -3.06
N LEU A 138 -10.38 -4.24 -4.05
CA LEU A 138 -11.43 -5.26 -3.92
C LEU A 138 -10.86 -6.66 -3.65
N GLY A 139 -9.53 -6.78 -3.57
CA GLY A 139 -8.84 -8.07 -3.50
C GLY A 139 -8.83 -8.84 -4.82
N ILE A 140 -9.07 -8.18 -5.95
CA ILE A 140 -9.19 -8.81 -7.28
C ILE A 140 -7.90 -8.60 -8.08
N PHE A 141 -7.37 -9.69 -8.65
CA PHE A 141 -6.22 -9.62 -9.55
C PHE A 141 -6.67 -9.18 -10.95
N GLU A 142 -6.00 -8.16 -11.50
CA GLU A 142 -6.25 -7.69 -12.86
C GLU A 142 -5.76 -8.71 -13.89
N LYS A 143 -6.70 -9.50 -14.40
CA LYS A 143 -6.44 -10.58 -15.36
C LYS A 143 -5.98 -10.06 -16.73
N ASP A 144 -6.42 -8.85 -17.10
CA ASP A 144 -6.17 -8.23 -18.40
C ASP A 144 -4.92 -7.34 -18.40
N ILE A 145 -4.04 -7.47 -17.36
CA ILE A 145 -2.84 -6.63 -17.20
C ILE A 145 -1.94 -6.63 -18.45
N LEU A 146 -1.85 -7.74 -19.18
CA LEU A 146 -1.05 -7.79 -20.40
C LEU A 146 -1.68 -6.99 -21.55
N ALA A 147 -3.01 -6.96 -21.64
CA ALA A 147 -3.71 -6.11 -22.59
C ALA A 147 -3.56 -4.62 -22.24
N ILE A 148 -3.66 -4.27 -20.95
CA ILE A 148 -3.42 -2.91 -20.46
C ILE A 148 -1.99 -2.48 -20.80
N LYS A 149 -1.00 -3.34 -20.59
CA LYS A 149 0.40 -3.08 -20.96
C LYS A 149 0.56 -2.76 -22.45
N GLU A 150 -0.04 -3.56 -23.33
CA GLU A 150 0.07 -3.32 -24.79
C GLU A 150 -0.62 -2.01 -25.18
N LEU A 151 -1.77 -1.68 -24.59
CA LEU A 151 -2.43 -0.39 -24.80
C LEU A 151 -1.54 0.77 -24.33
N ALA A 152 -0.98 0.71 -23.13
CA ALA A 152 -0.08 1.73 -22.62
C ALA A 152 1.10 1.96 -23.57
N ARG A 153 1.73 0.89 -24.06
CA ARG A 153 2.85 0.95 -25.01
C ARG A 153 2.48 1.59 -26.34
N GLN A 154 1.32 1.23 -26.89
CA GLN A 154 0.83 1.81 -28.17
C GLN A 154 0.69 3.33 -28.09
N TYR A 155 0.30 3.86 -26.93
CA TYR A 155 0.17 5.29 -26.70
C TYR A 155 1.43 5.93 -26.08
N GLY A 156 2.48 5.17 -25.80
CA GLY A 156 3.71 5.66 -25.19
C GLY A 156 3.56 6.11 -23.75
N ALA A 157 2.52 5.61 -23.05
CA ALA A 157 2.27 5.84 -21.62
C ALA A 157 3.07 4.83 -20.78
N LEU A 158 3.53 5.24 -19.60
CA LEU A 158 4.18 4.37 -18.63
C LEU A 158 3.15 3.63 -17.76
N LEU A 159 3.50 2.41 -17.32
CA LEU A 159 2.73 1.70 -16.32
C LEU A 159 3.33 1.89 -14.93
N TYR A 160 2.50 2.36 -14.00
CA TYR A 160 2.84 2.54 -12.60
C TYR A 160 2.10 1.52 -11.73
N TYR A 161 2.84 0.78 -10.91
CA TYR A 161 2.32 -0.18 -9.96
C TYR A 161 2.27 0.42 -8.55
N ASP A 162 1.07 0.57 -8.00
CA ASP A 162 0.89 0.78 -6.57
C ASP A 162 1.12 -0.56 -5.84
N GLY A 163 2.25 -0.68 -5.20
CA GLY A 163 2.71 -1.89 -4.52
C GLY A 163 2.27 -2.02 -3.07
N ALA A 164 1.27 -1.24 -2.63
CA ALA A 164 0.74 -1.34 -1.27
C ALA A 164 0.24 -2.77 -0.95
N ASN A 165 -0.27 -3.48 -1.96
CA ASN A 165 -0.84 -4.83 -1.84
C ASN A 165 0.08 -5.94 -2.38
N LEU A 166 1.39 -5.72 -2.41
CA LEU A 166 2.36 -6.70 -2.94
C LEU A 166 2.36 -8.03 -2.17
N ASN A 167 1.91 -8.06 -0.92
CA ASN A 167 1.87 -9.26 -0.08
C ASN A 167 1.17 -10.44 -0.77
N ALA A 168 0.10 -10.20 -1.53
CA ALA A 168 -0.61 -11.25 -2.27
C ALA A 168 0.22 -11.90 -3.38
N LEU A 169 1.21 -11.19 -3.91
CA LEU A 169 2.02 -11.61 -5.06
C LEU A 169 3.43 -12.06 -4.68
N LEU A 170 3.84 -11.80 -3.45
CA LEU A 170 5.21 -12.00 -2.98
C LEU A 170 5.72 -13.43 -3.26
N GLY A 171 6.78 -13.51 -4.06
CA GLY A 171 7.36 -14.79 -4.48
C GLY A 171 6.50 -15.65 -5.42
N ILE A 172 5.41 -15.12 -5.95
CA ILE A 172 4.49 -15.78 -6.90
C ILE A 172 4.64 -15.18 -8.30
N THR A 173 4.51 -13.86 -8.41
CA THR A 173 4.70 -13.12 -9.66
C THR A 173 5.26 -11.73 -9.35
N ARG A 174 5.85 -11.07 -10.35
CA ARG A 174 6.56 -9.81 -10.15
C ARG A 174 5.96 -8.71 -11.02
N PRO A 175 5.73 -7.50 -10.47
CA PRO A 175 5.21 -6.37 -11.25
C PRO A 175 6.02 -6.07 -12.53
N GLY A 176 7.35 -6.12 -12.46
CA GLY A 176 8.21 -5.89 -13.61
C GLY A 176 8.00 -6.88 -14.74
N ASP A 177 7.64 -8.15 -14.44
CA ASP A 177 7.34 -9.16 -15.46
C ASP A 177 5.96 -8.94 -16.10
N MET A 178 5.03 -8.33 -15.36
CA MET A 178 3.72 -7.90 -15.89
C MET A 178 3.85 -6.69 -16.84
N GLY A 179 5.00 -6.00 -16.81
CA GLY A 179 5.31 -4.87 -17.69
C GLY A 179 5.16 -3.50 -17.06
N PHE A 180 5.11 -3.43 -15.74
CA PHE A 180 5.18 -2.14 -15.02
C PHE A 180 6.58 -1.53 -15.14
N ASP A 181 6.62 -0.21 -15.35
CA ASP A 181 7.83 0.60 -15.50
C ASP A 181 8.30 1.21 -14.18
N ILE A 182 7.34 1.53 -13.32
CA ILE A 182 7.55 2.15 -12.01
C ILE A 182 6.75 1.37 -10.96
N VAL A 183 7.33 1.18 -9.78
CA VAL A 183 6.64 0.61 -8.62
C VAL A 183 6.96 1.41 -7.37
N HIS A 184 5.99 1.64 -6.49
CA HIS A 184 6.31 1.95 -5.11
C HIS A 184 5.88 0.79 -4.20
N LEU A 185 6.52 0.67 -3.05
CA LEU A 185 6.21 -0.33 -2.03
C LEU A 185 5.96 0.34 -0.69
N ASN A 186 5.20 -0.35 0.16
CA ASN A 186 5.01 0.04 1.55
C ASN A 186 5.70 -0.99 2.45
N LEU A 187 6.90 -0.67 2.98
CA LEU A 187 7.63 -1.61 3.84
C LEU A 187 6.85 -1.96 5.12
N HIS A 188 6.02 -1.04 5.59
CA HIS A 188 5.14 -1.20 6.74
C HIS A 188 3.89 -2.05 6.47
N LYS A 189 3.75 -2.62 5.28
CA LYS A 189 2.74 -3.62 4.91
C LYS A 189 3.43 -4.96 4.60
N THR A 190 3.80 -5.19 3.36
CA THR A 190 4.38 -6.45 2.88
C THR A 190 5.64 -6.90 3.62
N PHE A 191 6.48 -5.97 4.10
CA PHE A 191 7.77 -6.30 4.72
C PHE A 191 7.78 -6.13 6.23
N SER A 192 6.60 -6.06 6.84
CA SER A 192 6.39 -6.19 8.29
C SER A 192 7.22 -5.23 9.15
N THR A 193 7.25 -3.94 8.75
CA THR A 193 7.86 -2.88 9.54
C THR A 193 6.82 -2.03 10.25
N PRO A 194 7.17 -1.24 11.29
CA PRO A 194 6.24 -0.32 11.92
C PRO A 194 5.73 0.76 10.94
N HIS A 195 4.45 1.15 11.10
CA HIS A 195 3.84 2.34 10.51
C HIS A 195 3.85 3.52 11.47
N GLY A 196 3.69 3.24 12.76
CA GLY A 196 3.72 4.23 13.84
C GLY A 196 2.51 5.18 13.87
N GLY A 197 1.40 4.84 13.20
CA GLY A 197 0.21 5.71 13.16
C GLY A 197 0.49 7.10 12.57
N GLY A 198 1.30 7.19 11.51
CA GLY A 198 1.82 8.43 10.93
C GLY A 198 3.26 8.73 11.36
N GLY A 199 3.92 7.78 12.03
CA GLY A 199 5.35 7.82 12.38
C GLY A 199 6.26 7.35 11.25
N PRO A 200 7.46 6.85 11.58
CA PRO A 200 8.44 6.45 10.57
C PRO A 200 7.95 5.26 9.75
N GLY A 201 7.72 5.49 8.47
CA GLY A 201 7.42 4.48 7.46
C GLY A 201 8.55 4.38 6.44
N SER A 202 8.30 3.71 5.32
CA SER A 202 9.16 3.74 4.13
C SER A 202 8.37 3.35 2.90
N GLY A 203 8.58 4.08 1.81
CA GLY A 203 7.93 3.89 0.52
C GLY A 203 8.94 3.76 -0.63
N PRO A 204 9.75 2.69 -0.67
CA PRO A 204 10.73 2.50 -1.75
C PRO A 204 10.09 2.60 -3.13
N VAL A 205 10.84 3.18 -4.07
CA VAL A 205 10.43 3.26 -5.47
C VAL A 205 11.42 2.50 -6.34
N GLY A 206 10.88 1.58 -7.13
CA GLY A 206 11.63 0.79 -8.12
C GLY A 206 11.26 1.19 -9.54
N VAL A 207 12.22 1.08 -10.44
CA VAL A 207 12.02 1.46 -11.83
C VAL A 207 12.72 0.51 -12.79
N LYS A 208 12.27 0.49 -14.04
CA LYS A 208 12.97 -0.16 -15.14
C LYS A 208 14.21 0.65 -15.54
N LYS A 209 15.14 -0.02 -16.25
CA LYS A 209 16.46 0.49 -16.60
C LYS A 209 16.44 1.87 -17.27
N GLU A 210 15.45 2.11 -18.13
CA GLU A 210 15.30 3.37 -18.87
C GLU A 210 15.01 4.57 -17.95
N LEU A 211 14.49 4.32 -16.76
CA LEU A 211 14.15 5.35 -15.76
C LEU A 211 15.18 5.42 -14.62
N ALA A 212 16.15 4.51 -14.60
CA ALA A 212 17.07 4.36 -13.46
C ALA A 212 17.87 5.62 -13.13
N GLU A 213 18.27 6.41 -14.15
CA GLU A 213 19.02 7.64 -13.95
C GLU A 213 18.21 8.74 -13.26
N LEU A 214 16.86 8.67 -13.35
CA LEU A 214 15.96 9.65 -12.77
C LEU A 214 15.74 9.44 -11.27
N LEU A 215 16.03 8.25 -10.73
CA LEU A 215 15.87 7.98 -9.29
C LEU A 215 16.52 9.08 -8.44
N PRO A 216 15.91 9.49 -7.32
CA PRO A 216 16.41 10.61 -6.51
C PRO A 216 17.76 10.34 -5.86
N ASN A 217 18.46 11.41 -5.55
CA ASN A 217 19.66 11.42 -4.75
C ASN A 217 19.36 11.42 -3.23
N PRO A 218 20.29 11.00 -2.35
CA PRO A 218 21.56 10.30 -2.66
C PRO A 218 21.32 8.83 -3.03
N ARG A 219 22.32 8.22 -3.68
CA ARG A 219 22.32 6.77 -4.01
C ARG A 219 23.47 6.07 -3.32
N VAL A 220 23.24 4.84 -2.90
CA VAL A 220 24.29 3.97 -2.38
C VAL A 220 24.71 3.01 -3.50
N VAL A 221 25.99 3.01 -3.82
CA VAL A 221 26.59 2.15 -4.85
C VAL A 221 27.72 1.31 -4.24
N TYR A 222 28.06 0.19 -4.89
CA TYR A 222 29.21 -0.64 -4.50
C TYR A 222 30.25 -0.56 -5.61
N GLU A 223 31.38 0.06 -5.33
CA GLU A 223 32.46 0.27 -6.28
C GLU A 223 33.80 0.14 -5.57
N ASP A 224 34.81 -0.39 -6.25
CA ASP A 224 36.18 -0.56 -5.74
C ASP A 224 36.25 -1.27 -4.38
N GLY A 225 35.36 -2.24 -4.16
CA GLY A 225 35.30 -3.02 -2.92
C GLY A 225 34.69 -2.31 -1.72
N LYS A 226 34.04 -1.14 -1.92
CA LYS A 226 33.42 -0.33 -0.86
C LYS A 226 32.03 0.17 -1.25
N TYR A 227 31.20 0.42 -0.25
CA TYR A 227 29.94 1.12 -0.42
C TYR A 227 30.18 2.63 -0.38
N GLN A 228 29.68 3.32 -1.40
CA GLN A 228 29.86 4.76 -1.59
C GLN A 228 28.54 5.48 -1.77
N ILE A 229 28.52 6.77 -1.43
CA ILE A 229 27.38 7.65 -1.61
C ILE A 229 27.61 8.47 -2.87
N LYS A 230 26.67 8.40 -3.81
CA LYS A 230 26.76 9.15 -5.08
C LYS A 230 25.58 10.10 -5.25
N TYR A 231 25.86 11.21 -5.92
CA TYR A 231 24.90 12.20 -6.38
C TYR A 231 24.98 12.28 -7.90
N LEU A 232 23.91 11.85 -8.58
CA LEU A 232 23.87 11.89 -10.04
C LEU A 232 23.18 13.19 -10.50
N PRO A 233 23.77 13.90 -11.47
CA PRO A 233 23.16 15.13 -12.01
C PRO A 233 21.88 14.85 -12.81
N THR A 234 21.69 13.61 -13.26
CA THR A 234 20.49 13.15 -13.98
C THR A 234 19.32 12.82 -13.06
N ALA A 235 19.51 12.77 -11.73
CA ALA A 235 18.43 12.48 -10.78
C ALA A 235 17.37 13.60 -10.77
N ILE A 236 16.14 13.26 -10.38
CA ILE A 236 15.06 14.26 -10.16
C ILE A 236 15.34 15.19 -8.97
N GLY A 237 16.48 15.06 -8.33
CA GLY A 237 16.89 15.84 -7.16
C GLY A 237 16.87 15.02 -5.86
N GLN A 238 16.86 15.70 -4.74
CA GLN A 238 16.75 15.11 -3.41
C GLN A 238 15.33 15.30 -2.91
N ILE A 239 14.66 14.21 -2.53
CA ILE A 239 13.23 14.19 -2.16
C ILE A 239 12.99 14.05 -0.66
N SER A 240 14.04 13.77 0.10
CA SER A 240 13.99 13.59 1.56
C SER A 240 15.33 14.01 2.16
N ASN A 241 15.36 14.28 3.46
CA ASN A 241 16.61 14.43 4.18
C ASN A 241 17.30 13.07 4.28
N PHE A 242 18.62 13.06 4.16
CA PHE A 242 19.47 11.88 4.28
C PHE A 242 19.07 10.74 3.30
N PHE A 243 18.81 9.53 3.81
CA PHE A 243 18.58 8.30 3.04
C PHE A 243 17.20 7.67 3.34
N GLY A 244 16.24 8.44 3.83
CA GLY A 244 14.98 7.90 4.33
C GLY A 244 15.10 7.36 5.78
N ASN A 245 14.24 6.44 6.16
CA ASN A 245 14.15 5.91 7.53
C ASN A 245 14.98 4.62 7.68
N PHE A 246 16.27 4.76 8.03
CA PHE A 246 17.22 3.64 8.07
C PHE A 246 16.74 2.45 8.90
N LEU A 247 16.28 2.67 10.13
CA LEU A 247 15.89 1.56 11.01
C LEU A 247 14.61 0.85 10.54
N VAL A 248 13.78 1.48 9.70
CA VAL A 248 12.67 0.83 9.01
C VAL A 248 13.20 -0.06 7.88
N VAL A 249 14.13 0.46 7.08
CA VAL A 249 14.80 -0.30 6.02
C VAL A 249 15.53 -1.52 6.60
N LEU A 250 16.24 -1.34 7.72
CA LEU A 250 16.94 -2.44 8.42
C LEU A 250 15.97 -3.54 8.90
N ARG A 251 14.78 -3.16 9.39
CA ARG A 251 13.75 -4.15 9.77
C ARG A 251 13.24 -4.94 8.57
N ALA A 252 12.96 -4.27 7.45
CA ALA A 252 12.56 -4.94 6.21
C ALA A 252 13.67 -5.87 5.69
N TYR A 253 14.92 -5.42 5.71
CA TYR A 253 16.07 -6.24 5.37
C TYR A 253 16.15 -7.50 6.24
N THR A 254 16.00 -7.34 7.55
CA THR A 254 16.00 -8.46 8.51
C THR A 254 14.85 -9.43 8.23
N TYR A 255 13.66 -8.90 7.94
CA TYR A 255 12.49 -9.73 7.58
C TYR A 255 12.74 -10.56 6.32
N ILE A 256 13.26 -9.94 5.25
CA ILE A 256 13.59 -10.64 4.00
C ILE A 256 14.62 -11.75 4.25
N LEU A 257 15.68 -11.46 5.02
CA LEU A 257 16.70 -12.47 5.36
C LEU A 257 16.16 -13.60 6.23
N THR A 258 15.29 -13.29 7.19
CA THR A 258 14.69 -14.29 8.10
C THR A 258 13.81 -15.26 7.34
N LEU A 259 13.00 -14.78 6.40
CA LEU A 259 12.19 -15.65 5.55
C LEU A 259 13.03 -16.40 4.53
N GLY A 260 14.02 -15.74 3.94
CA GLY A 260 14.82 -16.29 2.86
C GLY A 260 14.01 -16.54 1.58
N LYS A 261 14.71 -16.87 0.51
CA LYS A 261 14.15 -17.07 -0.84
C LYS A 261 12.98 -18.06 -0.86
N GLU A 262 13.11 -19.17 -0.12
CA GLU A 262 12.14 -20.28 -0.19
C GLU A 262 10.82 -19.98 0.51
N ASN A 263 10.83 -19.13 1.54
CA ASN A 263 9.65 -18.88 2.37
C ASN A 263 8.85 -17.63 1.96
N LEU A 264 9.43 -16.69 1.20
CA LEU A 264 8.73 -15.49 0.74
C LEU A 264 7.39 -15.79 0.06
N LYS A 265 7.33 -16.84 -0.76
CA LYS A 265 6.09 -17.27 -1.44
C LYS A 265 4.97 -17.72 -0.50
N TYR A 266 5.30 -18.12 0.72
CA TYR A 266 4.28 -18.57 1.68
C TYR A 266 3.53 -17.39 2.29
N VAL A 267 4.12 -16.20 2.35
CA VAL A 267 3.44 -14.97 2.77
C VAL A 267 2.19 -14.74 1.91
N GLY A 268 2.36 -14.66 0.58
CA GLY A 268 1.24 -14.48 -0.33
C GLY A 268 0.23 -15.62 -0.29
N LYS A 269 0.70 -16.86 -0.27
CA LYS A 269 -0.20 -18.04 -0.23
C LYS A 269 -1.07 -18.07 1.02
N LEU A 270 -0.50 -17.80 2.19
CA LEU A 270 -1.23 -17.80 3.45
C LEU A 270 -2.20 -16.62 3.55
N ALA A 271 -1.78 -15.41 3.15
CA ALA A 271 -2.67 -14.26 3.11
C ALA A 271 -3.90 -14.51 2.21
N VAL A 272 -3.70 -15.08 1.02
CA VAL A 272 -4.79 -15.44 0.11
C VAL A 272 -5.68 -16.54 0.71
N LEU A 273 -5.10 -17.55 1.33
CA LEU A 273 -5.85 -18.61 1.99
C LEU A 273 -6.72 -18.05 3.13
N ASN A 274 -6.14 -17.22 4.00
CA ASN A 274 -6.82 -16.63 5.14
C ASN A 274 -7.99 -15.74 4.72
N ALA A 275 -7.80 -14.89 3.70
CA ALA A 275 -8.87 -14.03 3.18
C ALA A 275 -10.04 -14.84 2.62
N ASN A 276 -9.77 -15.89 1.84
CA ASN A 276 -10.82 -16.76 1.31
C ASN A 276 -11.47 -17.60 2.41
N TYR A 277 -10.73 -18.01 3.43
CA TYR A 277 -11.30 -18.71 4.59
C TYR A 277 -12.32 -17.85 5.33
N ILE A 278 -11.99 -16.60 5.63
CA ILE A 278 -12.93 -15.63 6.23
C ILE A 278 -14.13 -15.40 5.31
N LYS A 279 -13.89 -15.14 4.02
CA LYS A 279 -14.94 -14.91 3.04
C LYS A 279 -15.95 -16.04 3.00
N GLU A 280 -15.51 -17.28 2.80
CA GLU A 280 -16.39 -18.44 2.70
C GLU A 280 -17.15 -18.70 4.01
N SER A 281 -16.53 -18.42 5.17
CA SER A 281 -17.15 -18.60 6.48
C SER A 281 -18.21 -17.53 6.79
N LEU A 282 -18.15 -16.36 6.17
CA LEU A 282 -19.02 -15.20 6.46
C LEU A 282 -20.02 -14.86 5.34
N LYS A 283 -19.90 -15.44 4.15
CA LYS A 283 -20.74 -15.12 2.98
C LYS A 283 -22.24 -15.29 3.19
N ASP A 284 -22.67 -16.11 4.17
CA ASP A 284 -24.08 -16.31 4.49
C ASP A 284 -24.65 -15.20 5.40
N TYR A 285 -23.79 -14.46 6.09
CA TYR A 285 -24.11 -13.38 7.02
C TYR A 285 -23.88 -11.99 6.41
N TYR A 286 -22.80 -11.84 5.65
CA TYR A 286 -22.38 -10.59 5.01
C TYR A 286 -22.47 -10.71 3.50
N GLN A 287 -22.82 -9.61 2.84
CA GLN A 287 -22.87 -9.57 1.38
C GLN A 287 -21.46 -9.42 0.82
N VAL A 288 -20.95 -10.41 0.09
CA VAL A 288 -19.66 -10.31 -0.60
C VAL A 288 -19.79 -9.31 -1.75
N ALA A 289 -18.88 -8.33 -1.83
CA ALA A 289 -18.95 -7.27 -2.84
C ALA A 289 -18.68 -7.81 -4.26
N VAL A 290 -17.65 -8.65 -4.42
CA VAL A 290 -17.30 -9.26 -5.71
C VAL A 290 -17.29 -10.78 -5.54
N PRO A 291 -18.04 -11.51 -6.36
CA PRO A 291 -18.06 -12.98 -6.30
C PRO A 291 -16.73 -13.59 -6.79
N GLY A 292 -16.53 -14.89 -6.48
CA GLY A 292 -15.33 -15.61 -6.87
C GLY A 292 -14.22 -15.57 -5.82
N LEU A 293 -12.99 -15.95 -6.18
CA LEU A 293 -11.84 -15.95 -5.27
C LEU A 293 -11.27 -14.54 -5.14
N CYS A 294 -11.01 -14.14 -3.90
CA CYS A 294 -10.21 -12.94 -3.61
C CYS A 294 -8.73 -13.28 -3.41
N LYS A 295 -7.88 -12.26 -3.46
CA LYS A 295 -6.47 -12.39 -3.12
C LYS A 295 -6.28 -12.20 -1.61
N HIS A 296 -5.50 -11.23 -1.18
CA HIS A 296 -5.11 -11.03 0.23
C HIS A 296 -6.20 -10.42 1.13
N GLU A 297 -7.24 -9.86 0.54
CA GLU A 297 -8.33 -9.17 1.24
C GLU A 297 -9.68 -9.53 0.67
N VAL A 298 -10.72 -9.41 1.50
CA VAL A 298 -12.12 -9.54 1.10
C VAL A 298 -12.88 -8.28 1.46
N VAL A 299 -13.72 -7.81 0.53
CA VAL A 299 -14.63 -6.69 0.78
C VAL A 299 -16.04 -7.23 0.85
N PHE A 300 -16.72 -6.92 1.97
CA PHE A 300 -18.15 -7.14 2.13
C PHE A 300 -18.90 -5.82 1.93
N SER A 301 -20.09 -5.89 1.35
CA SER A 301 -21.02 -4.78 1.17
C SER A 301 -22.06 -4.78 2.31
N GLY A 302 -21.55 -4.75 3.56
CA GLY A 302 -22.33 -4.76 4.77
C GLY A 302 -22.98 -6.10 5.13
N LEU A 303 -23.82 -6.06 6.16
CA LEU A 303 -24.63 -7.19 6.59
C LEU A 303 -25.77 -7.47 5.61
N LYS A 304 -26.16 -8.74 5.45
CA LYS A 304 -27.38 -9.10 4.71
C LYS A 304 -28.64 -8.55 5.39
N SER A 305 -28.64 -8.51 6.73
CA SER A 305 -29.63 -7.75 7.50
C SER A 305 -29.29 -6.26 7.44
N LYS A 306 -30.16 -5.45 6.88
CA LYS A 306 -29.97 -3.99 6.76
C LYS A 306 -30.42 -3.20 7.99
N ALA A 307 -30.50 -3.85 9.16
CA ALA A 307 -30.94 -3.22 10.39
C ALA A 307 -29.93 -2.25 11.00
N VAL A 308 -28.65 -2.42 10.67
CA VAL A 308 -27.49 -1.65 11.18
C VAL A 308 -26.52 -1.35 10.04
N SER A 309 -25.72 -0.31 10.21
CA SER A 309 -24.66 0.09 9.27
C SER A 309 -23.36 -0.68 9.50
N THR A 310 -22.45 -0.63 8.52
CA THR A 310 -21.09 -1.15 8.65
C THR A 310 -20.31 -0.47 9.78
N LEU A 311 -20.57 0.83 10.04
CA LEU A 311 -19.99 1.55 11.19
C LEU A 311 -20.41 0.90 12.51
N ASP A 312 -21.70 0.49 12.63
CA ASP A 312 -22.19 -0.15 13.84
C ASP A 312 -21.52 -1.50 14.08
N VAL A 313 -21.27 -2.27 13.03
CA VAL A 313 -20.48 -3.52 13.08
C VAL A 313 -19.05 -3.25 13.55
N ALA A 314 -18.39 -2.25 12.97
CA ALA A 314 -17.01 -1.89 13.32
C ALA A 314 -16.91 -1.43 14.80
N LYS A 315 -17.87 -0.62 15.27
CA LYS A 315 -17.91 -0.19 16.68
C LYS A 315 -18.19 -1.36 17.63
N ARG A 316 -19.00 -2.33 17.21
CA ARG A 316 -19.29 -3.53 18.03
C ARG A 316 -18.07 -4.47 18.12
N LEU A 317 -17.25 -4.57 17.08
CA LEU A 317 -16.00 -5.34 17.11
C LEU A 317 -15.04 -4.86 18.20
N LEU A 318 -15.01 -3.56 18.52
CA LEU A 318 -14.21 -3.02 19.62
C LEU A 318 -14.60 -3.63 20.98
N ASP A 319 -15.89 -3.90 21.19
CA ASP A 319 -16.38 -4.52 22.43
C ASP A 319 -15.89 -5.98 22.59
N TYR A 320 -15.62 -6.64 21.47
CA TYR A 320 -15.03 -7.98 21.44
C TYR A 320 -13.51 -7.99 21.44
N GLY A 321 -12.87 -6.81 21.52
CA GLY A 321 -11.41 -6.67 21.58
C GLY A 321 -10.69 -6.79 20.23
N TYR A 322 -11.42 -6.73 19.12
CA TYR A 322 -10.82 -6.70 17.80
C TYR A 322 -10.58 -5.28 17.31
N HIS A 323 -9.48 -5.07 16.62
CA HIS A 323 -9.28 -3.87 15.81
C HIS A 323 -10.27 -3.92 14.63
N PRO A 324 -11.13 -2.90 14.46
CA PRO A 324 -12.12 -2.94 13.39
C PRO A 324 -11.44 -2.85 12.02
N PRO A 325 -11.97 -3.56 11.02
CA PRO A 325 -11.51 -3.44 9.64
C PRO A 325 -11.78 -2.05 9.07
N THR A 326 -11.16 -1.73 7.94
CA THR A 326 -11.48 -0.52 7.19
C THR A 326 -12.93 -0.54 6.70
N ILE A 327 -13.65 0.55 6.92
CA ILE A 327 -15.04 0.71 6.50
C ILE A 327 -15.19 1.83 5.48
N TYR A 328 -16.27 1.76 4.67
CA TYR A 328 -16.60 2.74 3.63
C TYR A 328 -15.50 2.92 2.57
N PHE A 329 -14.66 1.91 2.41
CA PHE A 329 -13.62 1.84 1.39
C PHE A 329 -13.51 0.40 0.87
N PRO A 330 -13.33 0.17 -0.44
CA PRO A 330 -13.25 1.16 -1.53
C PRO A 330 -14.59 1.87 -1.78
N LEU A 331 -14.54 3.12 -2.28
CA LEU A 331 -15.71 3.99 -2.42
C LEU A 331 -16.78 3.46 -3.36
N ILE A 332 -16.41 2.61 -4.32
CA ILE A 332 -17.34 1.97 -5.27
C ILE A 332 -18.22 0.88 -4.64
N VAL A 333 -17.94 0.49 -3.38
CA VAL A 333 -18.73 -0.51 -2.65
C VAL A 333 -19.54 0.18 -1.55
N HIS A 334 -20.87 0.13 -1.69
CA HIS A 334 -21.76 0.65 -0.65
C HIS A 334 -21.63 -0.18 0.64
N GLU A 335 -21.59 0.49 1.80
CA GLU A 335 -21.40 -0.16 3.11
C GLU A 335 -20.17 -1.09 3.15
N ALA A 336 -19.07 -0.69 2.49
CA ALA A 336 -17.88 -1.50 2.42
C ALA A 336 -17.30 -1.81 3.80
N LEU A 337 -16.92 -3.07 3.99
CA LEU A 337 -16.17 -3.60 5.13
C LEU A 337 -15.03 -4.45 4.57
N MET A 338 -13.80 -3.94 4.63
CA MET A 338 -12.61 -4.57 4.07
C MET A 338 -11.84 -5.33 5.15
N VAL A 339 -11.68 -6.63 4.97
CA VAL A 339 -10.92 -7.50 5.89
C VAL A 339 -9.69 -8.04 5.19
N GLU A 340 -8.51 -7.70 5.73
CA GLU A 340 -7.21 -8.15 5.24
C GLU A 340 -6.50 -8.97 6.35
N PRO A 341 -6.67 -10.30 6.39
CA PRO A 341 -5.97 -11.15 7.34
C PRO A 341 -4.56 -11.48 6.81
N PRO A 342 -3.48 -11.02 7.49
CA PRO A 342 -2.13 -11.32 7.06
C PRO A 342 -1.76 -12.80 7.29
N GLU A 343 -0.62 -13.20 6.76
CA GLU A 343 -0.05 -14.55 6.90
C GLU A 343 0.31 -14.91 8.35
N THR A 344 0.41 -13.92 9.22
CA THR A 344 0.80 -14.12 10.63
C THR A 344 -0.36 -14.54 11.53
N GLU A 345 -1.60 -14.48 11.03
CA GLU A 345 -2.77 -14.86 11.81
C GLU A 345 -2.89 -16.39 11.92
N SER A 346 -3.02 -16.87 13.16
CA SER A 346 -3.25 -18.31 13.39
C SER A 346 -4.69 -18.69 13.06
N LYS A 347 -4.93 -19.98 12.82
CA LYS A 347 -6.28 -20.48 12.57
C LYS A 347 -7.24 -20.18 13.74
N GLU A 348 -6.76 -20.28 14.98
CA GLU A 348 -7.54 -19.98 16.18
C GLU A 348 -8.00 -18.52 16.21
N ILE A 349 -7.12 -17.57 15.81
CA ILE A 349 -7.46 -16.15 15.74
C ILE A 349 -8.49 -15.92 14.62
N LEU A 350 -8.30 -16.53 13.47
CA LEU A 350 -9.25 -16.44 12.35
C LEU A 350 -10.62 -17.00 12.74
N ASP A 351 -10.66 -18.16 13.40
CA ASP A 351 -11.90 -18.78 13.87
C ASP A 351 -12.61 -17.88 14.91
N GLY A 352 -11.85 -17.32 15.86
CA GLY A 352 -12.39 -16.40 16.85
C GLY A 352 -12.98 -15.13 16.22
N PHE A 353 -12.31 -14.56 15.22
CA PHE A 353 -12.84 -13.42 14.46
C PHE A 353 -14.12 -13.80 13.69
N ILE A 354 -14.14 -14.94 13.00
CA ILE A 354 -15.29 -15.44 12.25
C ILE A 354 -16.49 -15.63 13.17
N GLU A 355 -16.32 -16.28 14.33
CA GLU A 355 -17.43 -16.49 15.29
C GLU A 355 -17.91 -15.17 15.89
N THR A 356 -17.01 -14.21 16.14
CA THR A 356 -17.39 -12.86 16.58
C THR A 356 -18.23 -12.16 15.50
N MET A 357 -17.82 -12.20 14.25
CA MET A 357 -18.58 -11.61 13.14
C MET A 357 -19.97 -12.24 12.97
N LYS A 358 -20.07 -13.57 13.10
CA LYS A 358 -21.36 -14.27 13.10
C LYS A 358 -22.24 -13.87 14.27
N THR A 359 -21.66 -13.71 15.46
CA THR A 359 -22.37 -13.25 16.67
C THR A 359 -22.92 -11.84 16.45
N ILE A 360 -22.11 -10.91 15.94
CA ILE A 360 -22.53 -9.54 15.61
C ILE A 360 -23.66 -9.55 14.58
N ALA A 361 -23.61 -10.43 13.59
CA ALA A 361 -24.67 -10.56 12.61
C ALA A 361 -26.01 -11.04 13.21
N LYS A 362 -25.98 -11.92 14.22
CA LYS A 362 -27.17 -12.35 14.99
C LYS A 362 -27.67 -11.22 15.89
N GLU A 363 -26.79 -10.57 16.64
CA GLU A 363 -27.12 -9.41 17.48
C GLU A 363 -27.80 -8.29 16.66
N ALA A 364 -27.36 -8.07 15.41
CA ALA A 364 -27.96 -7.08 14.51
C ALA A 364 -29.43 -7.38 14.17
N ILE A 365 -29.84 -8.64 14.22
CA ILE A 365 -31.25 -9.06 13.99
C ILE A 365 -32.00 -9.03 15.30
N GLU A 366 -31.46 -9.59 16.37
CA GLU A 366 -32.14 -9.80 17.65
C GLU A 366 -32.23 -8.50 18.48
N ASN A 367 -31.21 -7.67 18.45
CA ASN A 367 -31.13 -6.41 19.20
C ASN A 367 -30.29 -5.37 18.46
N PRO A 368 -30.76 -4.74 17.37
CA PRO A 368 -29.99 -3.77 16.60
C PRO A 368 -29.52 -2.56 17.41
N GLU A 369 -30.23 -2.17 18.45
CA GLU A 369 -29.85 -1.05 19.31
C GLU A 369 -28.53 -1.31 20.07
N LEU A 370 -28.21 -2.58 20.36
CA LEU A 370 -26.93 -2.96 20.94
C LEU A 370 -25.75 -2.54 20.05
N LEU A 371 -25.88 -2.68 18.72
CA LEU A 371 -24.84 -2.28 17.77
C LEU A 371 -24.82 -0.76 17.55
N LYS A 372 -26.00 -0.14 17.43
CA LYS A 372 -26.12 1.31 17.22
C LYS A 372 -25.55 2.14 18.36
N THR A 373 -25.55 1.60 19.57
CA THR A 373 -24.98 2.25 20.77
C THR A 373 -23.55 1.81 21.11
N ALA A 374 -23.02 0.80 20.42
CA ALA A 374 -21.63 0.35 20.60
C ALA A 374 -20.61 1.45 20.20
N PRO A 375 -19.40 1.47 20.78
CA PRO A 375 -18.84 0.50 21.72
C PRO A 375 -19.30 0.73 23.16
N HIS A 376 -19.37 -0.35 23.97
CA HIS A 376 -19.78 -0.30 25.37
C HIS A 376 -18.61 -0.47 26.35
N ASN A 377 -17.59 -1.22 25.95
CA ASN A 377 -16.47 -1.64 26.81
C ASN A 377 -15.19 -0.79 26.64
N THR A 378 -15.25 0.30 25.89
CA THR A 378 -14.12 1.20 25.66
C THR A 378 -14.22 2.45 26.56
N VAL A 379 -13.06 3.08 26.85
CA VAL A 379 -13.00 4.33 27.63
C VAL A 379 -13.78 5.46 26.95
N VAL A 380 -13.71 5.52 25.62
CA VAL A 380 -14.43 6.52 24.80
C VAL A 380 -15.50 5.80 23.99
N ARG A 381 -16.71 6.34 24.03
CA ARG A 381 -17.85 5.86 23.23
C ARG A 381 -17.83 6.46 21.83
N ARG A 382 -18.99 6.53 21.16
CA ARG A 382 -19.11 7.20 19.86
C ARG A 382 -18.74 8.65 19.95
N LEU A 383 -17.88 9.08 19.02
CA LEU A 383 -17.46 10.46 18.87
C LEU A 383 -18.41 11.18 17.91
N ASP A 384 -18.57 12.49 18.09
CA ASP A 384 -19.23 13.36 17.11
C ASP A 384 -18.23 13.71 16.01
N GLU A 385 -18.01 12.74 15.10
CA GLU A 385 -17.06 12.85 13.99
C GLU A 385 -17.46 13.97 13.02
N ALA A 386 -18.78 14.21 12.86
CA ALA A 386 -19.29 15.25 11.97
C ALA A 386 -18.95 16.65 12.49
N THR A 387 -19.14 16.91 13.78
CA THR A 387 -18.76 18.20 14.39
C THR A 387 -17.24 18.35 14.41
N ALA A 388 -16.48 17.29 14.73
CA ALA A 388 -15.03 17.33 14.72
C ALA A 388 -14.46 17.69 13.34
N ALA A 389 -15.05 17.15 12.27
CA ALA A 389 -14.62 17.45 10.90
C ALA A 389 -15.04 18.87 10.42
N ARG A 390 -16.25 19.32 10.79
CA ARG A 390 -16.80 20.60 10.30
C ARG A 390 -16.39 21.80 11.13
N LYS A 391 -16.15 21.61 12.43
CA LYS A 391 -15.79 22.65 13.40
C LYS A 391 -14.63 22.20 14.28
N PRO A 392 -13.44 21.91 13.70
CA PRO A 392 -12.31 21.41 14.48
C PRO A 392 -11.85 22.48 15.48
N ILE A 393 -11.56 22.05 16.73
CA ILE A 393 -10.91 22.88 17.74
C ILE A 393 -9.40 22.79 17.47
N LEU A 394 -8.82 23.89 16.98
CA LEU A 394 -7.42 23.91 16.50
C LEU A 394 -6.45 24.55 17.51
N LYS A 395 -6.96 25.24 18.52
CA LYS A 395 -6.13 25.97 19.52
C LYS A 395 -6.50 25.55 20.94
N TYR A 396 -5.51 25.50 21.81
CA TYR A 396 -5.73 25.20 23.23
C TYR A 396 -6.68 26.20 23.89
N GLN A 397 -6.59 27.51 23.55
CA GLN A 397 -7.51 28.53 24.05
C GLN A 397 -8.98 28.23 23.73
N ASP A 398 -9.25 27.61 22.59
CA ASP A 398 -10.62 27.28 22.19
C ASP A 398 -11.21 26.14 23.05
N ILE A 399 -10.35 25.32 23.67
CA ILE A 399 -10.77 24.26 24.63
C ILE A 399 -11.14 24.86 25.97
N ILE A 400 -10.43 25.90 26.43
CA ILE A 400 -10.64 26.51 27.75
C ILE A 400 -11.87 27.44 27.74
N ASN A 401 -12.23 27.99 26.59
CA ASN A 401 -13.32 28.95 26.44
C ASN A 401 -14.65 28.32 26.06
N ASN A 402 -14.70 27.00 25.87
CA ASN A 402 -15.90 26.18 25.68
C ASN A 402 -16.17 25.30 26.91
#